data_54689cd7f21a7e4735ee56e175c46db7
#
_entry.id   54689cd7f21a7e4735ee56e175c46db7
#
_cell.length_a   1.000
_cell.length_b   1.000
_cell.length_c   1.000
_cell.angle_alpha   90.00
_cell.angle_beta   90.00
_cell.angle_gamma   90.00
#
_symmetry.space_group_name_H-M   'P 1'
#
loop_
_entity.id
_entity.type
_entity.pdbx_description
1 polymer ?
#
loop_
_entity_poly.entity_id
_entity_poly.type
_entity_poly.pdbx_seq_one_letter_code
_entity_poly.pdbx_strand_id
1 'polypeptide(L)'
;MIKAVIFDMDGTLIDTEKYYRIFWPKALAHFGYEMSDEQALSMRSLGQPYAPQHLKDMFKDPDLDYAAIRRYRKEIMEECLDENGIEIKPGVFALLDFLKEKKIKRAIATATDTQRTEKYLKNLGLYDYFDEIICATMVEHGKPAPDIYRYACEQLHLAPAECMAVEDSPNGVSSAYDAGCKVVMVPDQAPPDEETKKKIAACPDSLNEIIKLFDALA
;
A
#
# COMPACT_ATOMS: atom_id res chain seq x y z
N MET A 1 19.44 -8.10 11.60
CA MET A 1 18.31 -8.39 12.54
C MET A 1 17.27 -7.32 12.33
N ILE A 2 16.03 -7.71 12.04
CA ILE A 2 14.90 -6.81 11.83
C ILE A 2 14.45 -6.21 13.17
N LYS A 3 14.30 -4.89 13.20
CA LYS A 3 13.87 -4.11 14.36
C LYS A 3 12.53 -3.42 14.16
N ALA A 4 12.08 -3.30 12.91
CA ALA A 4 10.77 -2.77 12.56
C ALA A 4 10.14 -3.51 11.38
N VAL A 5 8.79 -3.52 11.36
CA VAL A 5 8.00 -3.91 10.19
C VAL A 5 7.19 -2.70 9.74
N ILE A 6 7.33 -2.35 8.46
CA ILE A 6 6.63 -1.24 7.81
C ILE A 6 5.61 -1.86 6.86
N PHE A 7 4.34 -1.60 7.10
CA PHE A 7 3.23 -2.15 6.33
C PHE A 7 2.72 -1.15 5.29
N ASP A 8 2.44 -1.61 4.09
CA ASP A 8 1.42 -0.94 3.30
C ASP A 8 0.06 -1.11 3.97
N MET A 9 -0.92 -0.27 3.60
CA MET A 9 -2.25 -0.28 4.18
C MET A 9 -3.27 -0.98 3.27
N ASP A 10 -3.45 -0.45 2.09
CA ASP A 10 -4.51 -0.83 1.15
C ASP A 10 -4.16 -2.16 0.43
N GLY A 11 -4.91 -3.23 0.65
CA GLY A 11 -4.58 -4.57 0.14
C GLY A 11 -3.68 -5.39 1.08
N THR A 12 -2.97 -4.76 2.00
CA THR A 12 -2.07 -5.41 2.97
C THR A 12 -2.73 -5.55 4.35
N LEU A 13 -3.17 -4.47 4.98
CA LEU A 13 -3.84 -4.47 6.29
C LEU A 13 -5.35 -4.47 6.17
N ILE A 14 -5.88 -3.77 5.18
CA ILE A 14 -7.31 -3.60 4.94
C ILE A 14 -7.66 -3.97 3.50
N ASP A 15 -8.86 -4.54 3.30
CA ASP A 15 -9.30 -5.07 2.00
C ASP A 15 -9.96 -3.98 1.14
N THR A 16 -9.17 -2.96 0.78
CA THR A 16 -9.62 -1.82 -0.01
C THR A 16 -9.19 -1.86 -1.48
N GLU A 17 -8.17 -2.63 -1.85
CA GLU A 17 -7.71 -2.70 -3.24
C GLU A 17 -8.78 -3.23 -4.22
N LYS A 18 -9.65 -4.15 -3.77
CA LYS A 18 -10.81 -4.59 -4.55
C LYS A 18 -11.73 -3.43 -4.97
N TYR A 19 -11.87 -2.42 -4.09
CA TYR A 19 -12.67 -1.22 -4.40
C TYR A 19 -11.94 -0.30 -5.38
N TYR A 20 -10.63 -0.08 -5.23
CA TYR A 20 -9.85 0.68 -6.21
C TYR A 20 -9.97 0.09 -7.62
N ARG A 21 -9.89 -1.25 -7.74
CA ARG A 21 -10.07 -1.98 -9.00
C ARG A 21 -11.44 -1.77 -9.64
N ILE A 22 -12.50 -1.61 -8.84
CA ILE A 22 -13.86 -1.33 -9.30
C ILE A 22 -14.06 0.16 -9.63
N PHE A 23 -13.56 1.05 -8.76
CA PHE A 23 -13.93 2.46 -8.82
C PHE A 23 -13.03 3.30 -9.73
N TRP A 24 -11.83 2.85 -10.10
CA TRP A 24 -11.04 3.50 -11.15
C TRP A 24 -11.75 3.41 -12.52
N PRO A 25 -12.17 2.23 -13.02
CA PRO A 25 -12.94 2.13 -14.28
C PRO A 25 -14.24 2.93 -14.26
N LYS A 26 -14.98 2.89 -13.14
CA LYS A 26 -16.24 3.66 -13.00
C LYS A 26 -16.00 5.18 -13.10
N ALA A 27 -14.97 5.68 -12.41
CA ALA A 27 -14.65 7.09 -12.47
C ALA A 27 -14.20 7.52 -13.87
N LEU A 28 -13.34 6.74 -14.51
CA LEU A 28 -12.88 7.02 -15.87
C LEU A 28 -14.04 7.00 -16.88
N ALA A 29 -14.97 6.04 -16.77
CA ALA A 29 -16.16 5.97 -17.62
C ALA A 29 -17.04 7.24 -17.52
N HIS A 30 -17.13 7.85 -16.33
CA HIS A 30 -17.83 9.13 -16.13
C HIS A 30 -17.22 10.26 -16.96
N PHE A 31 -15.90 10.22 -17.19
CA PHE A 31 -15.16 11.19 -18.01
C PHE A 31 -14.96 10.75 -19.46
N GLY A 32 -15.59 9.65 -19.90
CA GLY A 32 -15.56 9.17 -21.28
C GLY A 32 -14.40 8.26 -21.65
N TYR A 33 -13.66 7.72 -20.65
CA TYR A 33 -12.58 6.76 -20.87
C TYR A 33 -13.01 5.34 -20.50
N GLU A 34 -12.55 4.34 -21.25
CA GLU A 34 -12.75 2.92 -20.94
C GLU A 34 -11.44 2.34 -20.37
N MET A 35 -11.49 1.81 -19.15
CA MET A 35 -10.35 1.19 -18.48
C MET A 35 -10.57 -0.32 -18.35
N SER A 36 -9.60 -1.11 -18.83
CA SER A 36 -9.59 -2.56 -18.63
C SER A 36 -9.19 -2.93 -17.19
N ASP A 37 -9.49 -4.17 -16.81
CA ASP A 37 -9.11 -4.71 -15.52
C ASP A 37 -7.58 -4.73 -15.32
N GLU A 38 -6.81 -5.08 -16.35
CA GLU A 38 -5.35 -5.05 -16.33
C GLU A 38 -4.81 -3.62 -16.11
N GLN A 39 -5.41 -2.64 -16.78
CA GLN A 39 -5.10 -1.22 -16.57
C GLN A 39 -5.41 -0.77 -15.16
N ALA A 40 -6.54 -1.20 -14.57
CA ALA A 40 -6.88 -0.88 -13.19
C ALA A 40 -5.86 -1.49 -12.20
N LEU A 41 -5.41 -2.73 -12.44
CA LEU A 41 -4.36 -3.37 -11.64
C LEU A 41 -3.02 -2.63 -11.70
N SER A 42 -2.69 -1.96 -12.81
CA SER A 42 -1.44 -1.19 -12.93
C SER A 42 -1.43 0.09 -12.10
N MET A 43 -2.60 0.54 -11.63
CA MET A 43 -2.73 1.72 -10.77
C MET A 43 -2.47 1.45 -9.28
N ARG A 44 -2.33 0.17 -8.87
CA ARG A 44 -2.17 -0.20 -7.45
C ARG A 44 -0.96 0.48 -6.81
N SER A 45 -1.20 1.07 -5.65
CA SER A 45 -0.19 1.78 -4.86
C SER A 45 0.59 2.87 -5.60
N LEU A 46 0.16 3.25 -6.83
CA LEU A 46 0.86 4.24 -7.64
C LEU A 46 0.60 5.66 -7.09
N GLY A 47 1.68 6.31 -6.65
CA GLY A 47 1.63 7.64 -6.05
C GLY A 47 1.90 8.78 -7.02
N GLN A 48 1.85 10.01 -6.50
CA GLN A 48 2.29 11.21 -7.23
C GLN A 48 3.82 11.22 -7.36
N PRO A 49 4.41 11.74 -8.45
CA PRO A 49 3.74 12.29 -9.64
C PRO A 49 3.41 11.22 -10.71
N TYR A 50 3.64 9.94 -10.44
CA TYR A 50 3.58 8.85 -11.42
C TYR A 50 2.14 8.51 -11.86
N ALA A 51 1.18 8.50 -10.95
CA ALA A 51 -0.21 8.13 -11.26
C ALA A 51 -0.87 9.05 -12.32
N PRO A 52 -0.74 10.41 -12.26
CA PRO A 52 -1.23 11.27 -13.32
C PRO A 52 -0.60 10.98 -14.67
N GLN A 53 0.73 10.81 -14.71
CA GLN A 53 1.45 10.56 -15.95
C GLN A 53 1.06 9.19 -16.54
N HIS A 54 0.96 8.17 -15.69
CA HIS A 54 0.55 6.83 -16.11
C HIS A 54 -0.84 6.81 -16.78
N LEU A 55 -1.82 7.53 -16.24
CA LEU A 55 -3.14 7.64 -16.89
C LEU A 55 -3.08 8.41 -18.19
N LYS A 56 -2.35 9.53 -18.27
CA LYS A 56 -2.17 10.28 -19.53
C LYS A 56 -1.54 9.43 -20.62
N ASP A 57 -0.52 8.66 -20.28
CA ASP A 57 0.15 7.76 -21.23
C ASP A 57 -0.74 6.60 -21.64
N MET A 58 -1.48 6.01 -20.70
CA MET A 58 -2.40 4.91 -20.93
C MET A 58 -3.50 5.28 -21.93
N PHE A 59 -4.09 6.46 -21.80
CA PHE A 59 -5.16 6.94 -22.66
C PHE A 59 -4.67 7.78 -23.85
N LYS A 60 -3.34 8.03 -23.93
CA LYS A 60 -2.70 8.91 -24.95
C LYS A 60 -3.34 10.30 -25.00
N ASP A 61 -3.72 10.81 -23.84
CA ASP A 61 -4.37 12.10 -23.67
C ASP A 61 -3.56 12.96 -22.67
N PRO A 62 -2.73 13.91 -23.17
CA PRO A 62 -1.93 14.77 -22.31
C PRO A 62 -2.78 15.76 -21.47
N ASP A 63 -4.02 16.03 -21.91
CA ASP A 63 -4.95 16.96 -21.28
C ASP A 63 -5.89 16.28 -20.28
N LEU A 64 -5.78 14.96 -20.08
CA LEU A 64 -6.57 14.19 -19.11
C LEU A 64 -6.52 14.84 -17.72
N ASP A 65 -7.69 15.23 -17.20
CA ASP A 65 -7.81 15.80 -15.85
C ASP A 65 -7.80 14.72 -14.76
N TYR A 66 -6.59 14.26 -14.44
CA TYR A 66 -6.39 13.31 -13.36
C TYR A 66 -7.00 13.76 -12.02
N ALA A 67 -6.92 15.07 -11.72
CA ALA A 67 -7.39 15.58 -10.44
C ALA A 67 -8.91 15.47 -10.30
N ALA A 68 -9.65 15.79 -11.36
CA ALA A 68 -11.12 15.62 -11.40
C ALA A 68 -11.52 14.15 -11.33
N ILE A 69 -10.86 13.28 -12.12
CA ILE A 69 -11.14 11.82 -12.12
C ILE A 69 -10.86 11.22 -10.74
N ARG A 70 -9.70 11.55 -10.13
CA ARG A 70 -9.32 11.06 -8.80
C ARG A 70 -10.29 11.53 -7.72
N ARG A 71 -10.74 12.79 -7.79
CA ARG A 71 -11.72 13.34 -6.84
C ARG A 71 -13.04 12.59 -6.94
N TYR A 72 -13.57 12.42 -8.13
CA TYR A 72 -14.82 11.69 -8.35
C TYR A 72 -14.71 10.22 -7.94
N ARG A 73 -13.61 9.53 -8.30
CA ARG A 73 -13.34 8.17 -7.82
C ARG A 73 -13.35 8.09 -6.30
N LYS A 74 -12.69 9.07 -5.63
CA LYS A 74 -12.66 9.14 -4.16
C LYS A 74 -14.06 9.27 -3.56
N GLU A 75 -14.88 10.15 -4.11
CA GLU A 75 -16.26 10.39 -3.70
C GLU A 75 -17.10 9.10 -3.76
N ILE A 76 -17.22 8.50 -4.94
CA ILE A 76 -18.06 7.30 -5.13
C ILE A 76 -17.53 6.06 -4.40
N MET A 77 -16.23 5.99 -4.15
CA MET A 77 -15.62 4.92 -3.37
C MET A 77 -15.89 5.11 -1.87
N GLU A 78 -15.76 6.33 -1.33
CA GLU A 78 -16.07 6.63 0.08
C GLU A 78 -17.53 6.36 0.41
N GLU A 79 -18.48 6.75 -0.44
CA GLU A 79 -19.89 6.42 -0.29
C GLU A 79 -20.11 4.91 -0.14
N CYS A 80 -19.48 4.12 -1.01
CA CYS A 80 -19.57 2.66 -0.95
C CYS A 80 -18.92 2.09 0.34
N LEU A 81 -17.79 2.63 0.76
CA LEU A 81 -17.10 2.17 1.98
C LEU A 81 -17.85 2.58 3.26
N ASP A 82 -18.50 3.74 3.26
CA ASP A 82 -19.32 4.18 4.40
C ASP A 82 -20.60 3.31 4.55
N GLU A 83 -21.16 2.80 3.43
CA GLU A 83 -22.31 1.90 3.44
C GLU A 83 -21.95 0.44 3.80
N ASN A 84 -20.84 -0.08 3.28
CA ASN A 84 -20.50 -1.50 3.38
C ASN A 84 -19.44 -1.82 4.45
N GLY A 85 -18.76 -0.80 4.95
CA GLY A 85 -17.60 -0.95 5.85
C GLY A 85 -16.32 -1.36 5.12
N ILE A 86 -15.24 -1.43 5.89
CA ILE A 86 -13.93 -1.88 5.43
C ILE A 86 -13.58 -3.15 6.20
N GLU A 87 -13.19 -4.20 5.49
CA GLU A 87 -12.74 -5.45 6.09
C GLU A 87 -11.24 -5.39 6.42
N ILE A 88 -10.87 -5.94 7.57
CA ILE A 88 -9.46 -6.14 7.94
C ILE A 88 -8.99 -7.46 7.33
N LYS A 89 -7.79 -7.44 6.75
CA LYS A 89 -7.20 -8.66 6.16
C LYS A 89 -6.93 -9.72 7.24
N PRO A 90 -7.16 -11.01 6.93
CA PRO A 90 -6.92 -12.08 7.87
C PRO A 90 -5.47 -12.11 8.40
N GLY A 91 -5.32 -12.23 9.73
CA GLY A 91 -4.02 -12.31 10.38
C GLY A 91 -3.40 -10.98 10.83
N VAL A 92 -4.03 -9.83 10.53
CA VAL A 92 -3.52 -8.50 10.91
C VAL A 92 -3.27 -8.42 12.41
N PHE A 93 -4.29 -8.63 13.24
CA PHE A 93 -4.13 -8.51 14.69
C PHE A 93 -3.13 -9.53 15.24
N ALA A 94 -3.16 -10.77 14.75
CA ALA A 94 -2.23 -11.80 15.19
C ALA A 94 -0.77 -11.42 14.91
N LEU A 95 -0.48 -10.86 13.73
CA LEU A 95 0.86 -10.39 13.37
C LEU A 95 1.27 -9.16 14.18
N LEU A 96 0.36 -8.19 14.36
CA LEU A 96 0.66 -6.97 15.12
C LEU A 96 0.92 -7.29 16.61
N ASP A 97 0.14 -8.18 17.22
CA ASP A 97 0.35 -8.63 18.59
C ASP A 97 1.67 -9.41 18.75
N PHE A 98 1.98 -10.32 17.82
CA PHE A 98 3.26 -11.02 17.77
C PHE A 98 4.46 -10.05 17.71
N LEU A 99 4.40 -9.03 16.85
CA LEU A 99 5.46 -8.03 16.73
C LEU A 99 5.59 -7.19 18.02
N LYS A 100 4.46 -6.87 18.65
CA LYS A 100 4.42 -6.16 19.93
C LYS A 100 5.09 -6.97 21.04
N GLU A 101 4.81 -8.25 21.15
CA GLU A 101 5.44 -9.15 22.12
C GLU A 101 6.96 -9.27 21.90
N LYS A 102 7.39 -9.33 20.64
CA LYS A 102 8.82 -9.32 20.26
C LYS A 102 9.48 -7.95 20.39
N LYS A 103 8.75 -6.89 20.75
CA LYS A 103 9.23 -5.49 20.82
C LYS A 103 9.77 -4.97 19.49
N ILE A 104 9.20 -5.43 18.37
CA ILE A 104 9.48 -4.96 17.03
C ILE A 104 8.60 -3.73 16.78
N LYS A 105 9.18 -2.62 16.31
CA LYS A 105 8.44 -1.41 15.94
C LYS A 105 7.54 -1.70 14.73
N ARG A 106 6.41 -0.99 14.64
CA ARG A 106 5.43 -1.14 13.56
C ARG A 106 5.11 0.22 12.98
N ALA A 107 5.20 0.35 11.67
CA ALA A 107 4.82 1.56 10.98
C ALA A 107 3.95 1.26 9.76
N ILE A 108 3.29 2.30 9.26
CA ILE A 108 2.56 2.28 7.99
C ILE A 108 3.28 3.17 6.98
N ALA A 109 3.31 2.73 5.71
CA ALA A 109 3.76 3.52 4.56
C ALA A 109 2.73 3.36 3.43
N THR A 110 1.76 4.29 3.33
CA THR A 110 0.62 4.18 2.42
C THR A 110 0.56 5.27 1.35
N ALA A 111 0.08 4.92 0.14
CA ALA A 111 -0.24 5.86 -0.93
C ALA A 111 -1.55 6.66 -0.67
N THR A 112 -2.25 6.37 0.41
CA THR A 112 -3.45 7.07 0.84
C THR A 112 -3.10 8.35 1.60
N ASP A 113 -3.97 9.36 1.53
CA ASP A 113 -3.80 10.63 2.24
C ASP A 113 -4.04 10.48 3.76
N THR A 114 -3.48 11.41 4.54
CA THR A 114 -3.51 11.37 6.01
C THR A 114 -4.92 11.30 6.56
N GLN A 115 -5.86 12.10 6.04
CA GLN A 115 -7.22 12.17 6.55
C GLN A 115 -7.96 10.83 6.45
N ARG A 116 -7.85 10.15 5.30
CA ARG A 116 -8.46 8.83 5.09
C ARG A 116 -7.76 7.75 5.87
N THR A 117 -6.44 7.77 5.90
CA THR A 117 -5.64 6.81 6.66
C THR A 117 -6.06 6.83 8.13
N GLU A 118 -6.12 8.01 8.74
CA GLU A 118 -6.57 8.14 10.14
C GLU A 118 -8.01 7.68 10.34
N LYS A 119 -8.94 8.09 9.44
CA LYS A 119 -10.35 7.67 9.48
C LYS A 119 -10.44 6.14 9.50
N TYR A 120 -9.78 5.47 8.56
CA TYR A 120 -9.85 4.02 8.43
C TYR A 120 -9.23 3.30 9.63
N LEU A 121 -8.02 3.67 10.01
CA LEU A 121 -7.33 3.01 11.13
C LEU A 121 -8.05 3.20 12.46
N LYS A 122 -8.60 4.38 12.74
CA LYS A 122 -9.38 4.65 13.98
C LYS A 122 -10.68 3.85 13.98
N ASN A 123 -11.42 3.83 12.87
CA ASN A 123 -12.68 3.08 12.78
C ASN A 123 -12.48 1.57 12.93
N LEU A 124 -11.32 1.05 12.54
CA LEU A 124 -10.98 -0.37 12.60
C LEU A 124 -10.22 -0.77 13.88
N GLY A 125 -9.92 0.18 14.77
CA GLY A 125 -9.16 -0.07 16.00
C GLY A 125 -7.69 -0.43 15.77
N LEU A 126 -7.13 -0.03 14.63
CA LEU A 126 -5.75 -0.31 14.25
C LEU A 126 -4.78 0.83 14.57
N TYR A 127 -5.29 2.06 14.78
CA TYR A 127 -4.46 3.26 14.87
C TYR A 127 -3.37 3.17 15.95
N ASP A 128 -3.72 2.70 17.14
CA ASP A 128 -2.82 2.63 18.30
C ASP A 128 -1.82 1.46 18.25
N TYR A 129 -1.88 0.63 17.21
CA TYR A 129 -0.89 -0.44 17.01
C TYR A 129 0.43 0.08 16.42
N PHE A 130 0.43 1.24 15.79
CA PHE A 130 1.58 1.72 15.02
C PHE A 130 2.36 2.81 15.75
N ASP A 131 3.68 2.68 15.72
CA ASP A 131 4.61 3.67 16.27
C ASP A 131 4.70 4.89 15.33
N GLU A 132 4.57 4.68 14.01
CA GLU A 132 4.61 5.73 12.99
C GLU A 132 3.61 5.44 11.86
N ILE A 133 2.98 6.48 11.32
CA ILE A 133 2.04 6.39 10.19
C ILE A 133 2.44 7.39 9.13
N ILE A 134 3.02 6.88 8.03
CA ILE A 134 3.52 7.69 6.93
C ILE A 134 2.55 7.60 5.75
N CYS A 135 2.04 8.76 5.34
CA CYS A 135 1.06 8.90 4.28
C CYS A 135 1.66 9.58 3.04
N ALA A 136 1.03 9.37 1.89
CA ALA A 136 1.47 9.95 0.60
C ALA A 136 1.68 11.47 0.63
N THR A 137 0.96 12.19 1.50
CA THR A 137 1.07 13.64 1.64
C THR A 137 2.34 14.12 2.36
N MET A 138 3.12 13.21 2.93
CA MET A 138 4.32 13.51 3.72
C MET A 138 5.61 13.43 2.90
N VAL A 139 5.53 12.98 1.64
CA VAL A 139 6.67 12.79 0.75
C VAL A 139 6.45 13.47 -0.59
N GLU A 140 7.53 13.84 -1.27
CA GLU A 140 7.46 14.49 -2.59
C GLU A 140 7.11 13.47 -3.69
N HIS A 141 7.76 12.30 -3.66
CA HIS A 141 7.53 11.23 -4.62
C HIS A 141 6.91 10.01 -3.94
N GLY A 142 5.69 9.66 -4.36
CA GLY A 142 5.02 8.45 -3.91
C GLY A 142 5.59 7.19 -4.56
N LYS A 143 5.08 6.02 -4.16
CA LYS A 143 5.43 4.73 -4.77
C LYS A 143 5.28 4.79 -6.31
N PRO A 144 6.19 4.26 -7.09
CA PRO A 144 7.27 3.32 -6.73
C PRO A 144 8.57 3.99 -6.25
N ALA A 145 8.66 5.34 -6.11
CA ALA A 145 9.83 5.97 -5.53
C ALA A 145 10.06 5.51 -4.09
N PRO A 146 11.32 5.44 -3.63
CA PRO A 146 11.67 4.91 -2.30
C PRO A 146 11.34 5.85 -1.14
N ASP A 147 10.91 7.09 -1.42
CA ASP A 147 10.84 8.18 -0.47
C ASP A 147 9.99 7.84 0.76
N ILE A 148 8.83 7.21 0.57
CA ILE A 148 7.91 6.91 1.67
C ILE A 148 8.48 5.88 2.65
N TYR A 149 9.19 4.86 2.15
CA TYR A 149 9.84 3.87 3.00
C TYR A 149 11.10 4.41 3.65
N ARG A 150 11.90 5.23 2.95
CA ARG A 150 13.03 5.92 3.53
C ARG A 150 12.59 6.83 4.67
N TYR A 151 11.54 7.63 4.44
CA TYR A 151 10.99 8.51 5.46
C TYR A 151 10.43 7.72 6.65
N ALA A 152 9.75 6.59 6.43
CA ALA A 152 9.32 5.71 7.52
C ALA A 152 10.50 5.19 8.36
N CYS A 153 11.59 4.76 7.73
CA CYS A 153 12.81 4.33 8.44
C CYS A 153 13.43 5.47 9.25
N GLU A 154 13.45 6.70 8.69
CA GLU A 154 13.95 7.89 9.38
C GLU A 154 13.13 8.21 10.64
N GLN A 155 11.79 8.20 10.54
CA GLN A 155 10.90 8.45 11.68
C GLN A 155 11.05 7.36 12.76
N LEU A 156 11.26 6.12 12.36
CA LEU A 156 11.56 5.02 13.28
C LEU A 156 12.97 5.09 13.88
N HIS A 157 13.85 5.96 13.39
CA HIS A 157 15.27 6.05 13.75
C HIS A 157 16.04 4.73 13.51
N LEU A 158 15.79 4.10 12.35
CA LEU A 158 16.40 2.83 11.94
C LEU A 158 16.99 2.93 10.53
N ALA A 159 18.03 2.13 10.28
CA ALA A 159 18.51 1.95 8.91
C ALA A 159 17.53 1.08 8.11
N PRO A 160 17.34 1.33 6.79
CA PRO A 160 16.42 0.52 5.98
C PRO A 160 16.68 -0.99 6.04
N ALA A 161 17.94 -1.41 6.13
CA ALA A 161 18.31 -2.82 6.27
C ALA A 161 17.87 -3.46 7.61
N GLU A 162 17.45 -2.66 8.59
CA GLU A 162 16.89 -3.11 9.86
C GLU A 162 15.35 -3.17 9.83
N CYS A 163 14.74 -2.80 8.68
CA CYS A 163 13.30 -2.75 8.47
C CYS A 163 12.86 -3.82 7.47
N MET A 164 11.76 -4.49 7.77
CA MET A 164 11.03 -5.35 6.84
C MET A 164 9.82 -4.58 6.33
N ALA A 165 9.63 -4.54 5.01
CA ALA A 165 8.42 -4.02 4.40
C ALA A 165 7.46 -5.16 4.07
N VAL A 166 6.17 -4.98 4.33
CA VAL A 166 5.10 -5.90 3.95
C VAL A 166 4.18 -5.19 2.97
N GLU A 167 4.03 -5.77 1.78
CA GLU A 167 3.40 -5.17 0.61
C GLU A 167 2.51 -6.17 -0.16
N ASP A 168 1.60 -5.66 -0.99
CA ASP A 168 0.75 -6.46 -1.87
C ASP A 168 0.97 -6.17 -3.36
N SER A 169 1.64 -5.07 -3.70
CA SER A 169 1.70 -4.51 -5.06
C SER A 169 3.12 -4.39 -5.62
N PRO A 170 3.31 -4.50 -6.95
CA PRO A 170 4.61 -4.30 -7.60
C PRO A 170 5.21 -2.90 -7.36
N ASN A 171 4.38 -1.84 -7.36
CA ASN A 171 4.84 -0.48 -7.13
C ASN A 171 5.32 -0.30 -5.68
N GLY A 172 4.63 -0.89 -4.72
CA GLY A 172 5.03 -0.85 -3.33
C GLY A 172 6.26 -1.69 -3.05
N VAL A 173 6.35 -2.90 -3.62
CA VAL A 173 7.55 -3.75 -3.55
C VAL A 173 8.77 -3.01 -4.11
N SER A 174 8.65 -2.34 -5.26
CA SER A 174 9.74 -1.55 -5.85
C SER A 174 10.17 -0.42 -4.92
N SER A 175 9.21 0.33 -4.38
CA SER A 175 9.46 1.43 -3.44
C SER A 175 10.24 0.98 -2.20
N ALA A 176 9.81 -0.12 -1.57
CA ALA A 176 10.45 -0.67 -0.38
C ALA A 176 11.84 -1.25 -0.66
N TYR A 177 11.99 -1.97 -1.79
CA TYR A 177 13.26 -2.54 -2.22
C TYR A 177 14.30 -1.45 -2.52
N ASP A 178 13.91 -0.42 -3.27
CA ASP A 178 14.79 0.69 -3.64
C ASP A 178 15.11 1.61 -2.44
N ALA A 179 14.30 1.57 -1.39
CA ALA A 179 14.61 2.16 -0.10
C ALA A 179 15.70 1.39 0.67
N GLY A 180 15.91 0.12 0.35
CA GLY A 180 16.87 -0.77 1.02
C GLY A 180 16.25 -1.64 2.12
N CYS A 181 14.93 -1.73 2.20
CA CYS A 181 14.22 -2.62 3.13
C CYS A 181 14.27 -4.08 2.67
N LYS A 182 14.14 -5.01 3.61
CA LYS A 182 13.81 -6.40 3.29
C LYS A 182 12.33 -6.50 2.96
N VAL A 183 11.97 -6.96 1.76
CA VAL A 183 10.58 -6.93 1.30
C VAL A 183 9.94 -8.31 1.36
N VAL A 184 8.76 -8.38 1.96
CA VAL A 184 7.85 -9.53 1.95
C VAL A 184 6.58 -9.11 1.22
N MET A 185 6.19 -9.86 0.20
CA MET A 185 4.94 -9.60 -0.53
C MET A 185 3.88 -10.61 -0.11
N VAL A 186 2.71 -10.12 0.30
CA VAL A 186 1.50 -10.92 0.50
C VAL A 186 0.54 -10.55 -0.62
N PRO A 187 0.43 -11.35 -1.69
CA PRO A 187 -0.38 -10.98 -2.85
C PRO A 187 -1.85 -10.80 -2.50
N ASP A 188 -2.46 -9.72 -2.99
CA ASP A 188 -3.91 -9.48 -2.86
C ASP A 188 -4.62 -9.68 -4.22
N GLN A 189 -4.55 -8.71 -5.14
CA GLN A 189 -5.32 -8.73 -6.39
C GLN A 189 -4.62 -9.51 -7.53
N ALA A 190 -3.32 -9.70 -7.46
CA ALA A 190 -2.57 -10.46 -8.45
C ALA A 190 -1.25 -11.00 -7.88
N PRO A 191 -0.75 -12.14 -8.37
CA PRO A 191 0.56 -12.67 -7.97
C PRO A 191 1.69 -11.75 -8.49
N PRO A 192 2.90 -11.85 -7.87
CA PRO A 192 4.06 -11.10 -8.34
C PRO A 192 4.49 -11.56 -9.73
N ASP A 193 4.84 -10.60 -10.59
CA ASP A 193 5.52 -10.87 -11.86
C ASP A 193 7.00 -11.22 -11.64
N GLU A 194 7.71 -11.57 -12.72
CA GLU A 194 9.11 -12.00 -12.66
C GLU A 194 10.06 -10.89 -12.16
N GLU A 195 9.77 -9.62 -12.41
CA GLU A 195 10.57 -8.50 -11.91
C GLU A 195 10.33 -8.27 -10.41
N THR A 196 9.09 -8.35 -9.99
CA THR A 196 8.71 -8.25 -8.56
C THR A 196 9.32 -9.39 -7.75
N LYS A 197 9.33 -10.63 -8.28
CA LYS A 197 9.94 -11.80 -7.62
C LYS A 197 11.43 -11.62 -7.30
N LYS A 198 12.17 -10.86 -8.10
CA LYS A 198 13.60 -10.57 -7.86
C LYS A 198 13.85 -9.65 -6.67
N LYS A 199 12.83 -8.90 -6.23
CA LYS A 199 12.91 -7.86 -5.21
C LYS A 199 12.40 -8.33 -3.83
N ILE A 200 11.72 -9.47 -3.77
CA ILE A 200 11.11 -9.96 -2.53
C ILE A 200 11.95 -11.06 -1.87
N ALA A 201 12.04 -11.01 -0.55
CA ALA A 201 12.70 -12.05 0.25
C ALA A 201 11.78 -13.26 0.49
N ALA A 202 10.46 -13.04 0.52
CA ALA A 202 9.44 -14.07 0.65
C ALA A 202 8.11 -13.62 0.06
N CYS A 203 7.25 -14.59 -0.30
CA CYS A 203 5.92 -14.37 -0.83
C CYS A 203 4.94 -15.35 -0.16
N PRO A 204 4.62 -15.15 1.13
CA PRO A 204 3.62 -15.98 1.82
C PRO A 204 2.21 -15.68 1.33
N ASP A 205 1.29 -16.65 1.49
CA ASP A 205 -0.11 -16.50 1.07
C ASP A 205 -0.94 -15.66 2.07
N SER A 206 -0.42 -15.39 3.25
CA SER A 206 -1.13 -14.63 4.28
C SER A 206 -0.19 -13.97 5.29
N LEU A 207 -0.71 -12.96 6.01
CA LEU A 207 0.01 -12.32 7.13
C LEU A 207 0.32 -13.29 8.27
N ASN A 208 -0.52 -14.33 8.49
CA ASN A 208 -0.25 -15.37 9.49
C ASN A 208 1.02 -16.18 9.20
N GLU A 209 1.37 -16.34 7.93
CA GLU A 209 2.58 -17.07 7.57
C GLU A 209 3.85 -16.26 7.83
N ILE A 210 3.77 -14.94 7.82
CA ILE A 210 4.89 -14.08 8.22
C ILE A 210 5.32 -14.40 9.64
N ILE A 211 4.38 -14.68 10.56
CA ILE A 211 4.69 -15.05 11.94
C ILE A 211 5.58 -16.30 11.98
N LYS A 212 5.27 -17.29 11.15
CA LYS A 212 6.04 -18.56 11.08
C LYS A 212 7.43 -18.36 10.45
N LEU A 213 7.52 -17.44 9.49
CA LEU A 213 8.74 -17.19 8.74
C LEU A 213 9.63 -16.10 9.39
N PHE A 214 9.12 -15.40 10.40
CA PHE A 214 9.75 -14.18 10.92
C PHE A 214 11.19 -14.41 11.35
N ASP A 215 11.48 -15.43 12.14
CA ASP A 215 12.84 -15.68 12.65
C ASP A 215 13.82 -16.10 11.53
N ALA A 216 13.35 -16.66 10.43
CA ALA A 216 14.16 -16.94 9.24
C ALA A 216 14.37 -15.71 8.35
N LEU A 217 13.43 -14.76 8.42
CA LEU A 217 13.46 -13.50 7.66
C LEU A 217 14.19 -12.38 8.44
N ALA A 218 14.25 -12.43 9.75
CA ALA A 218 14.84 -11.41 10.60
C ALA A 218 16.38 -11.51 10.65
#